data_a0e45c477157db6f8520a61376a80b36
#
_entry.id   a0e45c477157db6f8520a61376a80b36
#
_cell.length_a   1.000
_cell.length_b   1.000
_cell.length_c   1.000
_cell.angle_alpha   90.00
_cell.angle_beta   90.00
_cell.angle_gamma   90.00
#
_symmetry.space_group_name_H-M   'P 1'
#
loop_
_entity.id
_entity.type
_entity.pdbx_description
1 polymer ?
#
loop_
_entity_poly.entity_id
_entity_poly.type
_entity_poly.pdbx_seq_one_letter_code
_entity_poly.pdbx_strand_id
1 'polypeptide(L)'
;EQTQKDDRFYAKWGYRAADENKTFIINYRINNAIRKYPDIAEFYWQIIGSDWQIPHQNVDVTVKLPQPVSDRSKLLVYGHGPLNGKSEIVDNQTARFTAEYVSSGQFMEIRVIFPSRMISGSTDGDRTLPQIKAEEEKYVNETIASAKREQFIGRLVLIWMTAAPVVSILSFLIWFIWWFDKWKKYGREHKALNVPKYFRELPDDLTPAEVEVLLKQGQEPTVNSFTATIFDLARRG
;
A
#
# COMPACT_ATOMS: atom_id res chain seq x y z
N GLU A 1 -16.20 -2.92 33.09
CA GLU A 1 -14.97 -3.42 33.71
C GLU A 1 -13.90 -2.35 33.61
N GLN A 2 -13.24 -2.06 34.73
CA GLN A 2 -12.13 -1.10 34.79
C GLN A 2 -10.92 -1.83 35.36
N THR A 3 -9.80 -1.72 34.66
CA THR A 3 -8.55 -2.39 35.09
C THR A 3 -7.37 -1.49 34.78
N GLN A 4 -6.42 -1.40 35.70
CA GLN A 4 -5.11 -0.79 35.44
C GLN A 4 -4.13 -1.92 35.08
N LYS A 5 -3.52 -1.83 33.92
CA LYS A 5 -2.52 -2.79 33.44
C LYS A 5 -1.40 -2.02 32.75
N ASP A 6 -0.16 -2.30 33.15
CA ASP A 6 1.05 -1.74 32.52
C ASP A 6 1.00 -0.20 32.39
N ASP A 7 0.71 0.51 33.47
CA ASP A 7 0.54 1.99 33.54
C ASP A 7 -0.57 2.56 32.66
N ARG A 8 -1.42 1.71 32.11
CA ARG A 8 -2.59 2.12 31.30
C ARG A 8 -3.87 1.88 32.08
N PHE A 9 -4.77 2.85 32.04
CA PHE A 9 -6.14 2.68 32.49
C PHE A 9 -6.98 2.10 31.35
N TYR A 10 -7.60 0.96 31.60
CA TYR A 10 -8.47 0.28 30.66
C TYR A 10 -9.91 0.30 31.13
N ALA A 11 -10.81 0.83 30.31
CA ALA A 11 -12.25 0.81 30.57
C ALA A 11 -12.98 0.07 29.44
N LYS A 12 -13.74 -0.95 29.77
CA LYS A 12 -14.57 -1.71 28.82
C LYS A 12 -16.02 -1.65 29.26
N TRP A 13 -16.89 -1.30 28.36
CA TRP A 13 -18.33 -1.34 28.55
C TRP A 13 -19.01 -2.00 27.37
N GLY A 14 -20.10 -2.75 27.65
CA GLY A 14 -20.96 -3.32 26.59
C GLY A 14 -22.12 -2.38 26.30
N TYR A 15 -22.52 -2.31 25.07
CA TYR A 15 -23.71 -1.59 24.65
C TYR A 15 -24.44 -2.36 23.55
N ARG A 16 -25.71 -2.03 23.34
CA ARG A 16 -26.51 -2.53 22.22
C ARG A 16 -26.86 -1.35 21.32
N ALA A 17 -26.69 -1.54 20.02
CA ALA A 17 -27.09 -0.60 18.99
C ALA A 17 -27.61 -1.40 17.79
N ALA A 18 -28.71 -0.96 17.18
CA ALA A 18 -29.27 -1.50 15.96
C ALA A 18 -29.66 -0.31 15.08
N ASP A 19 -28.85 -0.04 14.05
CA ASP A 19 -29.03 1.06 13.09
C ASP A 19 -29.27 2.44 13.72
N GLU A 20 -28.56 2.73 14.80
CA GLU A 20 -28.67 3.98 15.56
C GLU A 20 -27.32 4.58 15.92
N ASN A 21 -27.28 5.89 16.06
CA ASN A 21 -26.10 6.59 16.60
C ASN A 21 -26.06 6.49 18.14
N LYS A 22 -24.89 6.19 18.71
CA LYS A 22 -24.66 6.20 20.14
C LYS A 22 -23.60 7.24 20.51
N THR A 23 -23.89 8.01 21.54
CA THR A 23 -22.94 8.98 22.11
C THR A 23 -22.39 8.42 23.41
N PHE A 24 -21.08 8.41 23.54
CA PHE A 24 -20.35 8.03 24.76
C PHE A 24 -19.65 9.25 25.32
N ILE A 25 -19.80 9.47 26.63
CA ILE A 25 -19.13 10.55 27.35
C ILE A 25 -18.18 9.93 28.37
N ILE A 26 -16.90 10.26 28.25
CA ILE A 26 -15.86 9.80 29.14
C ILE A 26 -15.23 11.01 29.83
N ASN A 27 -15.34 11.06 31.16
CA ASN A 27 -14.72 12.08 32.01
C ASN A 27 -13.60 11.44 32.80
N TYR A 28 -12.41 12.03 32.73
CA TYR A 28 -11.26 11.53 33.49
C TYR A 28 -10.33 12.68 33.93
N ARG A 29 -9.50 12.39 34.93
CA ARG A 29 -8.45 13.32 35.37
C ARG A 29 -7.10 12.66 35.20
N ILE A 30 -6.16 13.42 34.66
CA ILE A 30 -4.78 12.99 34.51
C ILE A 30 -3.92 13.82 35.47
N ASN A 31 -3.16 13.16 36.30
CA ASN A 31 -2.18 13.82 37.14
C ASN A 31 -0.86 13.92 36.40
N ASN A 32 -0.11 15.01 36.61
CA ASN A 32 1.22 15.24 36.02
C ASN A 32 1.24 15.23 34.47
N ALA A 33 0.14 15.61 33.82
CA ALA A 33 0.07 15.68 32.36
C ALA A 33 0.81 16.90 31.77
N ILE A 34 1.09 17.91 32.63
CA ILE A 34 1.80 19.12 32.22
C ILE A 34 3.25 19.01 32.73
N ARG A 35 4.20 19.18 31.84
CA ARG A 35 5.64 19.29 32.20
C ARG A 35 6.02 20.75 32.33
N LYS A 36 6.70 21.07 33.41
CA LYS A 36 7.17 22.42 33.72
C LYS A 36 8.68 22.48 33.50
N TYR A 37 9.11 23.47 32.74
CA TYR A 37 10.50 23.80 32.51
C TYR A 37 10.83 25.19 33.07
N PRO A 38 12.07 25.66 33.05
CA PRO A 38 12.42 26.94 33.66
C PRO A 38 11.62 28.13 33.15
N ASP A 39 11.36 28.23 31.85
CA ASP A 39 10.69 29.36 31.20
C ASP A 39 9.32 29.03 30.60
N ILE A 40 9.04 27.76 30.34
CA ILE A 40 7.82 27.26 29.71
C ILE A 40 7.18 26.11 30.46
N ALA A 41 5.89 25.90 30.23
CA ALA A 41 5.17 24.68 30.54
C ALA A 41 4.60 24.08 29.27
N GLU A 42 4.54 22.78 29.21
CA GLU A 42 4.16 21.98 28.06
C GLU A 42 3.05 21.00 28.44
N PHE A 43 1.96 21.04 27.69
CA PHE A 43 0.97 19.97 27.64
C PHE A 43 1.14 19.25 26.30
N TYR A 44 1.72 18.06 26.33
CA TYR A 44 1.88 17.21 25.17
C TYR A 44 1.12 15.91 25.36
N TRP A 45 0.11 15.68 24.54
CA TRP A 45 -0.80 14.58 24.76
C TRP A 45 -1.25 13.92 23.48
N GLN A 46 -1.27 12.57 23.48
CA GLN A 46 -1.82 11.78 22.40
C GLN A 46 -3.33 11.62 22.62
N ILE A 47 -4.12 12.27 21.76
CA ILE A 47 -5.58 12.25 21.81
C ILE A 47 -6.13 10.96 21.20
N ILE A 48 -5.56 10.54 20.09
CA ILE A 48 -5.91 9.29 19.40
C ILE A 48 -4.63 8.48 19.25
N GLY A 49 -4.64 7.26 19.77
CA GLY A 49 -3.52 6.33 19.67
C GLY A 49 -3.51 5.59 18.35
N SER A 50 -2.34 5.10 17.93
CA SER A 50 -2.18 4.27 16.71
C SER A 50 -2.82 2.89 16.81
N ASP A 51 -3.22 2.45 18.00
CA ASP A 51 -3.85 1.15 18.21
C ASP A 51 -5.33 1.10 17.80
N TRP A 52 -5.94 2.24 17.46
CA TRP A 52 -7.33 2.30 17.03
C TRP A 52 -7.53 1.69 15.64
N GLN A 53 -8.35 0.64 15.59
CA GLN A 53 -8.70 -0.09 14.37
C GLN A 53 -9.80 0.62 13.55
N ILE A 54 -10.52 1.57 14.16
CA ILE A 54 -11.64 2.29 13.56
C ILE A 54 -11.20 3.72 13.25
N PRO A 55 -11.48 4.24 12.05
CA PRO A 55 -11.17 5.63 11.73
C PRO A 55 -12.07 6.60 12.51
N HIS A 56 -11.58 7.81 12.72
CA HIS A 56 -12.30 8.88 13.39
C HIS A 56 -12.59 10.00 12.40
N GLN A 57 -13.80 10.55 12.48
CA GLN A 57 -14.24 11.68 11.65
C GLN A 57 -14.59 12.87 12.53
N ASN A 58 -14.37 14.07 12.01
CA ASN A 58 -14.74 15.32 12.67
C ASN A 58 -14.16 15.44 14.10
N VAL A 59 -12.86 15.15 14.22
CA VAL A 59 -12.16 15.28 15.50
C VAL A 59 -12.02 16.75 15.83
N ASP A 60 -12.46 17.11 17.05
CA ASP A 60 -12.39 18.48 17.58
C ASP A 60 -11.91 18.44 19.02
N VAL A 61 -10.77 19.05 19.27
CA VAL A 61 -10.11 19.06 20.56
C VAL A 61 -9.91 20.51 21.01
N THR A 62 -10.46 20.85 22.15
CA THR A 62 -10.28 22.17 22.77
C THR A 62 -9.46 22.02 24.04
N VAL A 63 -8.35 22.75 24.09
CA VAL A 63 -7.51 22.87 25.30
C VAL A 63 -7.73 24.26 25.88
N LYS A 64 -8.19 24.29 27.15
CA LYS A 64 -8.39 25.54 27.88
C LYS A 64 -7.39 25.62 29.02
N LEU A 65 -6.57 26.64 29.03
CA LEU A 65 -5.62 26.92 30.10
C LEU A 65 -6.36 27.39 31.38
N PRO A 66 -5.78 27.19 32.58
CA PRO A 66 -6.41 27.63 33.83
C PRO A 66 -6.61 29.13 33.92
N GLN A 67 -5.79 29.90 33.26
CA GLN A 67 -5.88 31.37 33.15
C GLN A 67 -5.35 31.86 31.79
N PRO A 68 -5.75 33.06 31.33
CA PRO A 68 -5.24 33.55 30.05
C PRO A 68 -3.75 33.91 30.13
N VAL A 69 -3.02 33.68 29.05
CA VAL A 69 -1.65 34.19 28.90
C VAL A 69 -1.68 35.72 28.74
N SER A 70 -0.75 36.43 29.39
CA SER A 70 -0.64 37.86 29.29
C SER A 70 -0.22 38.35 27.90
N ASP A 71 0.43 37.52 27.13
CA ASP A 71 0.96 37.80 25.82
C ASP A 71 0.69 36.57 24.92
N ARG A 72 -0.16 36.76 23.90
CA ARG A 72 -0.56 35.69 22.99
C ARG A 72 0.63 35.03 22.25
N SER A 73 1.69 35.78 22.01
CA SER A 73 2.91 35.26 21.35
C SER A 73 3.63 34.18 22.16
N LYS A 74 3.33 34.09 23.46
CA LYS A 74 3.87 33.05 24.37
C LYS A 74 3.00 31.79 24.47
N LEU A 75 1.86 31.78 23.78
CA LEU A 75 1.06 30.57 23.60
C LEU A 75 1.40 29.98 22.23
N LEU A 76 1.93 28.76 22.21
CA LEU A 76 2.28 28.06 20.98
C LEU A 76 1.53 26.74 20.92
N VAL A 77 1.09 26.35 19.74
CA VAL A 77 0.30 25.15 19.53
C VAL A 77 0.82 24.37 18.32
N TYR A 78 0.97 23.06 18.49
CA TYR A 78 1.41 22.16 17.45
C TYR A 78 0.53 20.91 17.48
N GLY A 79 0.15 20.42 16.30
CA GLY A 79 -0.59 19.16 16.13
C GLY A 79 0.19 18.21 15.24
N HIS A 80 0.24 16.93 15.62
CA HIS A 80 0.91 15.89 14.88
C HIS A 80 -0.07 14.78 14.49
N GLY A 81 0.16 14.15 13.34
CA GLY A 81 -0.63 13.03 12.85
C GLY A 81 -1.26 13.30 11.49
N PRO A 82 -2.58 13.51 11.38
CA PRO A 82 -3.24 13.66 10.08
C PRO A 82 -2.85 14.96 9.37
N LEU A 83 -2.56 14.86 8.07
CA LEU A 83 -2.20 16.03 7.23
C LEU A 83 -3.37 17.01 7.01
N ASN A 84 -4.61 16.59 7.24
CA ASN A 84 -5.81 17.41 7.21
C ASN A 84 -6.07 18.10 8.56
N GLY A 85 -5.19 17.93 9.53
CA GLY A 85 -5.27 18.54 10.85
C GLY A 85 -4.98 20.04 10.81
N LYS A 86 -5.67 20.78 11.70
CA LYS A 86 -5.46 22.21 11.90
C LYS A 86 -5.27 22.49 13.38
N SER A 87 -4.36 23.41 13.70
CA SER A 87 -4.10 23.89 15.06
C SER A 87 -4.27 25.40 15.07
N GLU A 88 -5.07 25.92 15.99
CA GLU A 88 -5.33 27.35 16.10
C GLU A 88 -5.35 27.83 17.55
N ILE A 89 -4.91 29.05 17.77
CA ILE A 89 -5.09 29.78 19.03
C ILE A 89 -6.37 30.60 18.90
N VAL A 90 -7.43 30.16 19.56
CA VAL A 90 -8.73 30.82 19.54
C VAL A 90 -8.66 32.18 20.26
N ASP A 91 -8.16 32.14 21.49
CA ASP A 91 -7.95 33.32 22.34
C ASP A 91 -6.72 33.12 23.24
N ASN A 92 -6.49 34.05 24.17
CA ASN A 92 -5.34 34.02 25.09
C ASN A 92 -5.37 32.81 26.09
N GLN A 93 -6.42 32.01 26.11
CA GLN A 93 -6.61 30.92 27.04
C GLN A 93 -6.94 29.60 26.34
N THR A 94 -7.35 29.65 25.07
CA THR A 94 -7.98 28.53 24.38
C THR A 94 -7.22 28.20 23.10
N ALA A 95 -6.80 26.95 22.99
CA ALA A 95 -6.28 26.36 21.76
C ALA A 95 -7.26 25.31 21.22
N ARG A 96 -7.39 25.21 19.91
CA ARG A 96 -8.25 24.25 19.23
C ARG A 96 -7.49 23.47 18.19
N PHE A 97 -7.76 22.18 18.12
CA PHE A 97 -7.17 21.26 17.14
C PHE A 97 -8.30 20.49 16.47
N THR A 98 -8.31 20.49 15.16
CA THR A 98 -9.34 19.77 14.40
C THR A 98 -8.71 18.86 13.36
N ALA A 99 -9.38 17.75 13.06
CA ALA A 99 -9.06 16.91 11.92
C ALA A 99 -10.36 16.37 11.30
N GLU A 100 -10.52 16.52 10.00
CA GLU A 100 -11.70 16.01 9.31
C GLU A 100 -11.74 14.48 9.33
N TYR A 101 -10.56 13.87 9.24
CA TYR A 101 -10.42 12.41 9.20
C TYR A 101 -9.08 11.96 9.77
N VAL A 102 -9.13 10.98 10.65
CA VAL A 102 -7.98 10.25 11.19
C VAL A 102 -8.14 8.79 10.81
N SER A 103 -7.22 8.25 10.02
CA SER A 103 -7.29 6.87 9.52
C SER A 103 -7.15 5.85 10.63
N SER A 104 -7.64 4.63 10.40
CA SER A 104 -7.32 3.48 11.24
C SER A 104 -5.80 3.34 11.37
N GLY A 105 -5.31 3.11 12.59
CA GLY A 105 -3.88 3.00 12.87
C GLY A 105 -3.09 4.31 12.86
N GLN A 106 -3.74 5.45 12.61
CA GLN A 106 -3.11 6.77 12.64
C GLN A 106 -3.31 7.41 14.01
N PHE A 107 -2.23 7.97 14.56
CA PHE A 107 -2.30 8.73 15.81
C PHE A 107 -2.65 10.21 15.56
N MET A 108 -3.13 10.88 16.60
CA MET A 108 -3.25 12.34 16.68
C MET A 108 -2.73 12.82 18.03
N GLU A 109 -1.74 13.68 18.00
CA GLU A 109 -1.13 14.29 19.18
C GLU A 109 -1.25 15.81 19.12
N ILE A 110 -1.31 16.41 20.29
CA ILE A 110 -1.36 17.86 20.45
C ILE A 110 -0.28 18.31 21.42
N ARG A 111 0.30 19.48 21.14
CA ARG A 111 1.26 20.14 22.03
C ARG A 111 0.86 21.58 22.22
N VAL A 112 0.71 21.99 23.47
CA VAL A 112 0.41 23.37 23.87
C VAL A 112 1.52 23.84 24.79
N ILE A 113 2.16 24.95 24.45
CA ILE A 113 3.26 25.54 25.20
C ILE A 113 2.83 26.92 25.69
N PHE A 114 3.05 27.16 26.97
CA PHE A 114 2.68 28.41 27.64
C PHE A 114 3.68 28.73 28.74
N PRO A 115 3.65 29.98 29.34
CA PRO A 115 4.63 30.37 30.36
C PRO A 115 4.59 29.50 31.63
N SER A 116 5.76 29.04 32.09
CA SER A 116 5.89 28.15 33.27
C SER A 116 5.33 28.74 34.56
N ARG A 117 5.30 30.07 34.67
CA ARG A 117 4.74 30.78 35.83
C ARG A 117 3.22 30.55 36.06
N MET A 118 2.52 30.00 35.06
CA MET A 118 1.11 29.69 35.17
C MET A 118 0.84 28.37 35.90
N ILE A 119 1.88 27.57 36.14
CA ILE A 119 1.80 26.26 36.79
C ILE A 119 2.66 26.27 38.04
N SER A 120 2.07 25.80 39.18
CA SER A 120 2.77 25.59 40.45
C SER A 120 3.59 24.31 40.38
N GLY A 121 4.57 24.17 41.29
CA GLY A 121 5.42 22.97 41.41
C GLY A 121 6.85 23.15 40.88
N SER A 122 7.64 22.10 41.08
CA SER A 122 9.04 22.03 40.59
C SER A 122 9.13 21.90 39.09
N THR A 123 10.31 22.13 38.53
CA THR A 123 10.62 21.87 37.13
C THR A 123 10.85 20.37 36.89
N ASP A 124 10.38 19.88 35.73
CA ASP A 124 10.50 18.46 35.32
C ASP A 124 11.73 18.22 34.42
N GLY A 125 12.60 19.22 34.25
CA GLY A 125 13.80 19.14 33.42
C GLY A 125 14.29 20.53 32.99
N ASP A 126 15.24 20.55 32.09
CA ASP A 126 15.97 21.72 31.60
C ASP A 126 15.70 22.07 30.14
N ARG A 127 14.67 21.47 29.51
CA ARG A 127 14.30 21.78 28.13
C ARG A 127 13.94 23.26 27.96
N THR A 128 14.38 23.83 26.87
CA THR A 128 14.16 25.22 26.54
C THR A 128 13.21 25.38 25.34
N LEU A 129 12.56 26.52 25.21
CA LEU A 129 11.71 26.82 24.08
C LEU A 129 12.41 26.69 22.71
N PRO A 130 13.67 27.13 22.52
CA PRO A 130 14.37 26.91 21.24
C PRO A 130 14.57 25.45 20.89
N GLN A 131 14.84 24.57 21.87
CA GLN A 131 14.97 23.13 21.64
C GLN A 131 13.65 22.53 21.17
N ILE A 132 12.54 22.89 21.79
CA ILE A 132 11.21 22.41 21.37
C ILE A 132 10.87 22.93 19.97
N LYS A 133 11.15 24.19 19.67
CA LYS A 133 10.94 24.74 18.32
C LYS A 133 11.75 24.03 17.26
N ALA A 134 13.02 23.69 17.54
CA ALA A 134 13.87 22.94 16.63
C ALA A 134 13.34 21.50 16.39
N GLU A 135 12.81 20.89 17.44
CA GLU A 135 12.14 19.57 17.34
C GLU A 135 10.90 19.64 16.44
N GLU A 136 10.04 20.65 16.64
CA GLU A 136 8.85 20.87 15.80
C GLU A 136 9.21 21.15 14.33
N GLU A 137 10.23 21.96 14.08
CA GLU A 137 10.70 22.23 12.73
C GLU A 137 11.20 20.94 12.05
N LYS A 138 11.89 20.07 12.79
CA LYS A 138 12.31 18.77 12.29
C LYS A 138 11.11 17.90 11.92
N TYR A 139 10.07 17.80 12.77
CA TYR A 139 8.84 17.05 12.47
C TYR A 139 8.12 17.58 11.24
N VAL A 140 8.01 18.89 11.09
CA VAL A 140 7.42 19.52 9.90
C VAL A 140 8.19 19.14 8.64
N ASN A 141 9.53 19.24 8.68
CA ASN A 141 10.39 18.92 7.54
C ASN A 141 10.30 17.42 7.16
N GLU A 142 10.29 16.52 8.13
CA GLU A 142 10.13 15.08 7.92
C GLU A 142 8.74 14.76 7.31
N THR A 143 7.68 15.40 7.81
CA THR A 143 6.32 15.24 7.30
C THR A 143 6.21 15.73 5.85
N ILE A 144 6.79 16.89 5.53
CA ILE A 144 6.82 17.41 4.16
C ILE A 144 7.61 16.48 3.24
N ALA A 145 8.75 15.96 3.71
CA ALA A 145 9.59 15.06 2.93
C ALA A 145 8.86 13.73 2.63
N SER A 146 8.18 13.15 3.63
CA SER A 146 7.41 11.92 3.46
C SER A 146 6.23 12.11 2.49
N ALA A 147 5.47 13.21 2.63
CA ALA A 147 4.37 13.53 1.73
C ALA A 147 4.83 13.71 0.27
N LYS A 148 5.97 14.40 0.05
CA LYS A 148 6.57 14.53 -1.29
C LYS A 148 6.99 13.18 -1.86
N ARG A 149 7.57 12.30 -1.03
CA ARG A 149 7.97 10.96 -1.45
C ARG A 149 6.77 10.11 -1.85
N GLU A 150 5.69 10.13 -1.08
CA GLU A 150 4.45 9.41 -1.40
C GLU A 150 3.83 9.91 -2.71
N GLN A 151 3.77 11.23 -2.91
CA GLN A 151 3.29 11.80 -4.18
C GLN A 151 4.15 11.38 -5.36
N PHE A 152 5.49 11.35 -5.19
CA PHE A 152 6.40 10.91 -6.23
C PHE A 152 6.19 9.43 -6.58
N ILE A 153 6.09 8.55 -5.58
CA ILE A 153 5.81 7.13 -5.77
C ILE A 153 4.45 6.95 -6.46
N GLY A 154 3.41 7.65 -6.01
CA GLY A 154 2.08 7.60 -6.63
C GLY A 154 2.10 7.98 -8.12
N ARG A 155 2.88 9.02 -8.51
CA ARG A 155 3.07 9.38 -9.92
C ARG A 155 3.79 8.29 -10.71
N LEU A 156 4.83 7.68 -10.14
CA LEU A 156 5.54 6.57 -10.80
C LEU A 156 4.62 5.37 -11.01
N VAL A 157 3.83 4.99 -10.01
CA VAL A 157 2.84 3.91 -10.12
C VAL A 157 1.84 4.21 -11.24
N LEU A 158 1.31 5.42 -11.30
CA LEU A 158 0.38 5.83 -12.37
C LEU A 158 1.01 5.72 -13.77
N ILE A 159 2.25 6.20 -13.93
CA ILE A 159 3.00 6.08 -15.19
C ILE A 159 3.18 4.61 -15.57
N TRP A 160 3.56 3.75 -14.61
CA TRP A 160 3.72 2.32 -14.84
C TRP A 160 2.40 1.65 -15.23
N MET A 161 1.31 1.96 -14.53
CA MET A 161 -0.02 1.41 -14.83
C MET A 161 -0.51 1.78 -16.24
N THR A 162 -0.14 2.95 -16.74
CA THR A 162 -0.54 3.39 -18.10
C THR A 162 0.43 2.93 -19.18
N ALA A 163 1.73 2.97 -18.92
CA ALA A 163 2.77 2.62 -19.90
C ALA A 163 2.94 1.10 -20.10
N ALA A 164 2.85 0.30 -19.03
CA ALA A 164 3.10 -1.14 -19.11
C ALA A 164 2.15 -1.88 -20.09
N PRO A 165 0.83 -1.63 -20.11
CA PRO A 165 -0.07 -2.24 -21.10
C PRO A 165 0.30 -1.87 -22.54
N VAL A 166 0.67 -0.61 -22.77
CA VAL A 166 1.06 -0.14 -24.11
C VAL A 166 2.33 -0.84 -24.58
N VAL A 167 3.35 -0.90 -23.73
CA VAL A 167 4.61 -1.61 -24.02
C VAL A 167 4.36 -3.10 -24.27
N SER A 168 3.48 -3.73 -23.49
CA SER A 168 3.12 -5.14 -23.66
C SER A 168 2.44 -5.40 -25.01
N ILE A 169 1.49 -4.54 -25.40
CA ILE A 169 0.82 -4.66 -26.69
C ILE A 169 1.83 -4.49 -27.85
N LEU A 170 2.69 -3.48 -27.78
CA LEU A 170 3.70 -3.24 -28.79
C LEU A 170 4.70 -4.41 -28.92
N SER A 171 5.18 -4.94 -27.80
CA SER A 171 6.08 -6.09 -27.81
C SER A 171 5.41 -7.34 -28.35
N PHE A 172 4.13 -7.57 -28.02
CA PHE A 172 3.35 -8.66 -28.61
C PHE A 172 3.18 -8.51 -30.12
N LEU A 173 2.89 -7.30 -30.62
CA LEU A 173 2.76 -7.05 -32.05
C LEU A 173 4.07 -7.30 -32.79
N ILE A 174 5.22 -6.86 -32.24
CA ILE A 174 6.54 -7.10 -32.82
C ILE A 174 6.83 -8.61 -32.85
N TRP A 175 6.58 -9.32 -31.74
CA TRP A 175 6.75 -10.76 -31.68
C TRP A 175 5.83 -11.49 -32.67
N PHE A 176 4.55 -11.07 -32.77
CA PHE A 176 3.59 -11.66 -33.69
C PHE A 176 3.98 -11.47 -35.16
N ILE A 177 4.47 -10.29 -35.54
CA ILE A 177 4.98 -10.02 -36.90
C ILE A 177 6.17 -10.92 -37.22
N TRP A 178 7.13 -11.01 -36.29
CA TRP A 178 8.29 -11.88 -36.44
C TRP A 178 7.87 -13.36 -36.54
N TRP A 179 6.99 -13.83 -35.70
CA TRP A 179 6.46 -15.20 -35.74
C TRP A 179 5.71 -15.47 -37.04
N PHE A 180 4.86 -14.56 -37.45
CA PHE A 180 4.10 -14.68 -38.72
C PHE A 180 5.01 -14.74 -39.95
N ASP A 181 6.08 -13.97 -40.00
CA ASP A 181 7.08 -14.05 -41.06
C ASP A 181 7.78 -15.41 -41.07
N LYS A 182 8.17 -15.93 -39.92
CA LYS A 182 8.75 -17.28 -39.80
C LYS A 182 7.76 -18.37 -40.21
N TRP A 183 6.53 -18.25 -39.77
CA TRP A 183 5.47 -19.19 -40.18
C TRP A 183 5.23 -19.15 -41.70
N LYS A 184 5.16 -17.97 -42.29
CA LYS A 184 5.00 -17.81 -43.73
C LYS A 184 6.16 -18.43 -44.54
N LYS A 185 7.38 -18.36 -44.00
CA LYS A 185 8.57 -18.88 -44.64
C LYS A 185 8.77 -20.40 -44.48
N TYR A 186 8.48 -20.93 -43.30
CA TYR A 186 8.81 -22.32 -42.93
C TYR A 186 7.61 -23.18 -42.58
N GLY A 187 6.48 -22.61 -42.25
CA GLY A 187 5.29 -23.34 -41.75
C GLY A 187 4.22 -23.60 -42.80
N ARG A 188 4.37 -23.10 -44.03
CA ARG A 188 3.42 -23.41 -45.09
C ARG A 188 3.69 -24.82 -45.62
N GLU A 189 2.63 -25.62 -45.64
CA GLU A 189 2.65 -26.92 -46.28
C GLU A 189 3.02 -26.76 -47.76
N HIS A 190 3.94 -27.57 -48.23
CA HIS A 190 4.24 -27.66 -49.65
C HIS A 190 2.98 -28.16 -50.38
N LYS A 191 2.60 -27.45 -51.43
CA LYS A 191 1.54 -27.95 -52.32
C LYS A 191 1.99 -29.31 -52.85
N ALA A 192 1.21 -30.35 -52.60
CA ALA A 192 1.45 -31.68 -53.17
C ALA A 192 1.56 -31.48 -54.69
N LEU A 193 2.69 -31.89 -55.24
CA LEU A 193 2.83 -32.05 -56.68
C LEU A 193 1.71 -32.95 -57.17
N ASN A 194 1.13 -32.71 -58.36
CA ASN A 194 0.05 -33.47 -58.94
C ASN A 194 0.23 -34.96 -58.74
N VAL A 195 -0.30 -35.49 -57.63
CA VAL A 195 -0.28 -36.94 -57.37
C VAL A 195 -1.53 -37.47 -58.03
N PRO A 196 -1.39 -38.39 -59.00
CA PRO A 196 -2.54 -39.00 -59.65
C PRO A 196 -3.39 -39.74 -58.60
N LYS A 197 -4.70 -39.74 -58.76
CA LYS A 197 -5.66 -40.34 -57.83
C LYS A 197 -5.42 -41.85 -57.58
N TYR A 198 -4.77 -42.51 -58.52
CA TYR A 198 -4.34 -43.90 -58.42
C TYR A 198 -2.91 -44.00 -58.92
N PHE A 199 -2.01 -44.47 -58.07
CA PHE A 199 -0.60 -44.73 -58.38
C PHE A 199 -0.35 -46.23 -58.19
N ARG A 200 0.11 -46.93 -59.19
CA ARG A 200 0.35 -48.40 -59.13
C ARG A 200 1.80 -48.75 -58.81
N GLU A 201 2.68 -47.79 -58.99
CA GLU A 201 4.11 -47.98 -58.72
C GLU A 201 4.40 -47.41 -57.31
N LEU A 202 5.36 -47.99 -56.63
CA LEU A 202 5.81 -47.43 -55.34
C LEU A 202 6.48 -46.06 -55.60
N PRO A 203 6.10 -45.05 -54.90
CA PRO A 203 6.63 -43.69 -55.13
C PRO A 203 8.11 -43.53 -54.72
N ASP A 204 8.63 -44.46 -53.93
CA ASP A 204 10.03 -44.51 -53.48
C ASP A 204 10.40 -45.94 -53.08
N ASP A 205 11.69 -46.22 -52.93
CA ASP A 205 12.23 -47.52 -52.49
C ASP A 205 12.20 -47.72 -50.94
N LEU A 206 11.46 -46.88 -50.24
CA LEU A 206 11.28 -46.94 -48.78
C LEU A 206 10.62 -48.30 -48.38
N THR A 207 11.09 -48.85 -47.27
CA THR A 207 10.46 -50.04 -46.70
C THR A 207 9.10 -49.71 -46.07
N PRO A 208 8.16 -50.64 -45.97
CA PRO A 208 6.86 -50.39 -45.33
C PRO A 208 6.93 -49.84 -43.90
N ALA A 209 7.96 -50.22 -43.15
CA ALA A 209 8.20 -49.68 -41.81
C ALA A 209 8.59 -48.22 -41.84
N GLU A 210 9.48 -47.84 -42.77
CA GLU A 210 9.88 -46.42 -42.94
C GLU A 210 8.69 -45.55 -43.39
N VAL A 211 7.86 -46.06 -44.28
CA VAL A 211 6.64 -45.37 -44.74
C VAL A 211 5.67 -45.18 -43.57
N GLU A 212 5.48 -46.18 -42.71
CA GLU A 212 4.60 -46.06 -41.55
C GLU A 212 5.13 -45.00 -40.56
N VAL A 213 6.44 -45.00 -40.28
CA VAL A 213 7.08 -44.00 -39.39
C VAL A 213 6.90 -42.59 -39.95
N LEU A 214 7.07 -42.38 -41.24
CA LEU A 214 6.86 -41.08 -41.92
C LEU A 214 5.40 -40.66 -41.82
N LEU A 215 4.45 -41.54 -42.13
CA LEU A 215 3.02 -41.25 -42.08
C LEU A 215 2.54 -40.90 -40.64
N LYS A 216 3.14 -41.58 -39.65
CA LYS A 216 2.81 -41.37 -38.23
C LYS A 216 3.71 -40.34 -37.54
N GLN A 217 4.44 -39.53 -38.30
CA GLN A 217 5.28 -38.44 -37.79
C GLN A 217 6.31 -38.90 -36.73
N GLY A 218 6.98 -40.00 -36.97
CA GLY A 218 8.06 -40.50 -36.12
C GLY A 218 7.61 -41.47 -34.97
N GLN A 219 6.37 -41.92 -35.00
CA GLN A 219 5.92 -42.97 -34.05
C GLN A 219 6.49 -44.34 -34.43
N GLU A 220 6.56 -45.25 -33.46
CA GLU A 220 7.07 -46.59 -33.65
C GLU A 220 6.21 -47.41 -34.67
N PRO A 221 6.85 -48.24 -35.52
CA PRO A 221 6.14 -49.06 -36.48
C PRO A 221 5.25 -50.11 -35.75
N THR A 222 4.11 -50.42 -36.33
CA THR A 222 3.14 -51.38 -35.77
C THR A 222 3.22 -52.73 -36.44
N VAL A 223 2.42 -53.70 -35.95
CA VAL A 223 2.28 -55.01 -36.54
C VAL A 223 1.86 -54.94 -38.02
N ASN A 224 1.19 -53.87 -38.45
CA ASN A 224 0.81 -53.71 -39.84
C ASN A 224 2.00 -53.47 -40.76
N SER A 225 3.00 -52.69 -40.33
CA SER A 225 4.22 -52.52 -41.14
C SER A 225 5.08 -53.79 -41.16
N PHE A 226 5.09 -54.55 -40.08
CA PHE A 226 5.76 -55.84 -40.06
C PHE A 226 5.17 -56.82 -41.09
N THR A 227 3.81 -56.91 -41.12
CA THR A 227 3.12 -57.76 -42.11
C THR A 227 3.36 -57.25 -43.54
N ALA A 228 3.29 -55.92 -43.76
CA ALA A 228 3.57 -55.31 -45.05
C ALA A 228 5.03 -55.57 -45.52
N THR A 229 6.00 -55.56 -44.59
CA THR A 229 7.40 -55.86 -44.88
C THR A 229 7.60 -57.30 -45.36
N ILE A 230 6.87 -58.29 -44.78
CA ILE A 230 6.90 -59.67 -45.23
C ILE A 230 6.40 -59.81 -46.66
N PHE A 231 5.31 -59.10 -47.00
CA PHE A 231 4.81 -59.08 -48.38
C PHE A 231 5.74 -58.37 -49.36
N ASP A 232 6.42 -57.31 -48.92
CA ASP A 232 7.37 -56.60 -49.74
C ASP A 232 8.63 -57.44 -50.03
N LEU A 233 9.15 -58.16 -49.03
CA LEU A 233 10.22 -59.13 -49.19
C LEU A 233 9.83 -60.25 -50.16
N ALA A 234 8.64 -60.78 -50.05
CA ALA A 234 8.13 -61.81 -50.97
C ALA A 234 7.94 -61.28 -52.38
N ARG A 235 7.69 -59.98 -52.57
CA ARG A 235 7.62 -59.33 -53.88
C ARG A 235 8.99 -59.15 -54.50
N ARG A 236 10.00 -58.87 -53.68
CA ARG A 236 11.38 -58.54 -54.14
C ARG A 236 12.17 -59.86 -54.48
N GLY A 237 11.69 -61.06 -54.03
CA GLY A 237 12.29 -62.37 -54.22
C GLY A 237 13.27 -62.66 -53.12
#